data_7f7d916a3743da54dc7de5bc2dfed9ef
#
_entry.id   7f7d916a3743da54dc7de5bc2dfed9ef
#
_cell.length_a   1.000
_cell.length_b   1.000
_cell.length_c   1.000
_cell.angle_alpha   90.00
_cell.angle_beta   90.00
_cell.angle_gamma   90.00
#
_symmetry.space_group_name_H-M   'P 1'
#
loop_
_entity.id
_entity.type
_entity.pdbx_description
1 polymer ?
#
loop_
_entity_poly.entity_id
_entity_poly.type
_entity_poly.pdbx_seq_one_letter_code
_entity_poly.pdbx_strand_id
1 'polypeptide(L)'
;MNKLDILLGLQWGDEGKGKVVDALTPNYDIVCRFQGGPNAGHTIEFEGKKFVLHNIPSGVLTPGCVNVIGNGVIIDPYILKGEIEGLRKAGFDLSKTLMIANRAHLILPSHRALDAANEKALGKMKVGTTLKGIGPTYTDKTARKGVRIGDIHMADFLEKYEKLKQSHMQQIANLNFDMNELSLDGMTFSDYEKAWFEGIEYLKQYQFIDGEYYINEALDKGKKVLAEGAQGSMLDVDFGSYPFVTSSNVIAAGVCSGLGIAPSRIGKVFGIFKAYCTRVGTGPFPTELFDETGEMLRQNGHEFGATTGRPRRCGWLDLPALKYAVMLSGVTDLMMMKSDVMDDFETVKAATAYRFNGQETKHLPFAACTETMEPVLTELPGWQQKIEGAIPQKLEDYIKFIEDYVGAPIKFVSYGPDRTQNIWR
;
A
#
# COMPACT_ATOMS: atom_id res chain seq x y z
N MET A 1 -0.64 6.66 28.66
CA MET A 1 -1.52 5.95 27.70
C MET A 1 -0.64 5.33 26.63
N ASN A 2 -0.68 4.02 26.48
CA ASN A 2 0.15 3.32 25.49
C ASN A 2 -0.31 3.68 24.06
N LYS A 3 0.65 3.77 23.17
CA LYS A 3 0.46 4.28 21.80
C LYS A 3 0.71 3.16 20.79
N LEU A 4 0.05 3.26 19.64
CA LEU A 4 0.24 2.44 18.48
C LEU A 4 1.19 3.14 17.51
N ASP A 5 2.16 2.42 16.95
CA ASP A 5 3.05 2.93 15.93
C ASP A 5 2.51 2.65 14.53
N ILE A 6 2.82 3.53 13.59
CA ILE A 6 2.33 3.47 12.21
C ILE A 6 3.49 3.30 11.24
N LEU A 7 3.31 2.52 10.19
CA LEU A 7 4.24 2.37 9.08
C LEU A 7 3.50 2.59 7.77
N LEU A 8 3.95 3.54 6.96
CA LEU A 8 3.32 3.89 5.69
C LEU A 8 4.31 4.30 4.61
N GLY A 9 3.91 4.13 3.35
CA GLY A 9 4.66 4.61 2.18
C GLY A 9 4.44 6.11 1.97
N LEU A 10 5.48 6.83 1.56
CA LEU A 10 5.44 8.28 1.38
C LEU A 10 5.39 8.71 -0.08
N GLN A 11 5.55 7.80 -1.03
CA GLN A 11 5.57 8.05 -2.47
C GLN A 11 4.31 7.48 -3.15
N TRP A 12 4.44 6.89 -4.34
CA TRP A 12 3.34 6.30 -5.12
C TRP A 12 3.19 4.79 -4.94
N GLY A 13 3.52 4.26 -3.77
CA GLY A 13 3.51 2.83 -3.49
C GLY A 13 4.81 2.12 -3.90
N ASP A 14 4.86 0.81 -3.63
CA ASP A 14 6.02 -0.05 -3.95
C ASP A 14 7.35 0.38 -3.30
N GLU A 15 7.29 1.12 -2.18
CA GLU A 15 8.48 1.60 -1.46
C GLU A 15 9.26 0.48 -0.75
N GLY A 16 8.71 -0.74 -0.67
CA GLY A 16 9.35 -1.85 0.03
C GLY A 16 8.93 -1.99 1.50
N LYS A 17 7.68 -1.59 1.81
CA LYS A 17 7.10 -1.63 3.17
C LYS A 17 7.25 -2.98 3.86
N GLY A 18 7.01 -4.08 3.14
CA GLY A 18 7.08 -5.43 3.70
C GLY A 18 8.43 -5.75 4.39
N LYS A 19 9.55 -5.35 3.79
CA LYS A 19 10.89 -5.53 4.38
C LYS A 19 11.04 -4.79 5.71
N VAL A 20 10.55 -3.55 5.79
CA VAL A 20 10.66 -2.74 7.01
C VAL A 20 9.72 -3.28 8.10
N VAL A 21 8.50 -3.70 7.74
CA VAL A 21 7.58 -4.37 8.70
C VAL A 21 8.25 -5.62 9.26
N ASP A 22 8.80 -6.45 8.40
CA ASP A 22 9.51 -7.67 8.81
C ASP A 22 10.68 -7.38 9.76
N ALA A 23 11.47 -6.35 9.48
CA ALA A 23 12.56 -5.92 10.36
C ALA A 23 12.07 -5.35 11.71
N LEU A 24 10.90 -4.72 11.76
CA LEU A 24 10.33 -4.13 12.97
C LEU A 24 9.53 -5.14 13.80
N THR A 25 8.86 -6.10 13.17
CA THR A 25 7.89 -7.00 13.80
C THR A 25 8.41 -7.74 15.04
N PRO A 26 9.70 -8.13 15.17
CA PRO A 26 10.21 -8.73 16.41
C PRO A 26 10.02 -7.87 17.66
N ASN A 27 9.77 -6.57 17.50
CA ASN A 27 9.53 -5.62 18.59
C ASN A 27 8.03 -5.40 18.89
N TYR A 28 7.10 -6.07 18.16
CA TYR A 28 5.67 -5.86 18.27
C TYR A 28 4.93 -7.16 18.58
N ASP A 29 3.89 -7.06 19.42
CA ASP A 29 3.00 -8.18 19.73
C ASP A 29 1.92 -8.37 18.64
N ILE A 30 1.52 -7.26 17.98
CA ILE A 30 0.41 -7.23 17.03
C ILE A 30 0.80 -6.37 15.82
N VAL A 31 0.53 -6.87 14.61
CA VAL A 31 0.59 -6.09 13.37
C VAL A 31 -0.80 -6.01 12.75
N CYS A 32 -1.25 -4.81 12.40
CA CYS A 32 -2.59 -4.56 11.90
C CYS A 32 -2.54 -3.91 10.51
N ARG A 33 -3.31 -4.41 9.55
CA ARG A 33 -3.62 -3.66 8.32
C ARG A 33 -4.82 -2.76 8.56
N PHE A 34 -4.74 -1.49 8.17
CA PHE A 34 -5.80 -0.53 8.46
C PHE A 34 -6.58 -0.04 7.24
N GLN A 35 -6.07 -0.25 6.01
CA GLN A 35 -6.74 0.14 4.77
C GLN A 35 -6.24 -0.69 3.58
N GLY A 36 -6.85 -0.47 2.39
CA GLY A 36 -6.52 -1.17 1.17
C GLY A 36 -7.25 -2.51 1.08
N GLY A 37 -6.75 -3.36 0.22
CA GLY A 37 -7.35 -4.66 -0.08
C GLY A 37 -6.39 -5.53 -0.89
N PRO A 38 -6.90 -6.46 -1.71
CA PRO A 38 -6.09 -7.36 -2.51
C PRO A 38 -5.32 -6.70 -3.66
N ASN A 39 -5.43 -5.38 -3.83
CA ASN A 39 -4.58 -4.58 -4.72
C ASN A 39 -3.19 -4.29 -4.14
N ALA A 40 -2.98 -4.49 -2.84
CA ALA A 40 -1.65 -4.38 -2.24
C ALA A 40 -0.79 -5.60 -2.61
N GLY A 41 0.53 -5.40 -2.69
CA GLY A 41 1.51 -6.45 -2.89
C GLY A 41 2.74 -6.18 -2.02
N HIS A 42 2.73 -6.69 -0.79
CA HIS A 42 3.87 -6.56 0.12
C HIS A 42 4.79 -7.76 -0.07
N THR A 43 5.89 -7.53 -0.77
CA THR A 43 6.90 -8.58 -0.99
C THR A 43 7.85 -8.64 0.19
N ILE A 44 8.05 -9.84 0.71
CA ILE A 44 9.03 -10.16 1.75
C ILE A 44 9.90 -11.30 1.23
N GLU A 45 11.20 -11.13 1.32
CA GLU A 45 12.16 -12.20 1.03
C GLU A 45 12.74 -12.72 2.36
N PHE A 46 12.46 -13.99 2.63
CA PHE A 46 12.81 -14.67 3.88
C PHE A 46 13.32 -16.07 3.60
N GLU A 47 14.53 -16.41 4.09
CA GLU A 47 15.17 -17.73 3.89
C GLU A 47 15.21 -18.19 2.43
N GLY A 48 15.50 -17.27 1.52
CA GLY A 48 15.57 -17.54 0.07
C GLY A 48 14.20 -17.78 -0.59
N LYS A 49 13.11 -17.60 0.15
CA LYS A 49 11.74 -17.67 -0.37
C LYS A 49 11.13 -16.28 -0.48
N LYS A 50 10.33 -16.09 -1.51
CA LYS A 50 9.61 -14.83 -1.76
C LYS A 50 8.14 -15.01 -1.44
N PHE A 51 7.62 -14.15 -0.55
CA PHE A 51 6.20 -14.07 -0.18
C PHE A 51 5.62 -12.75 -0.69
N VAL A 52 4.45 -12.82 -1.30
CA VAL A 52 3.70 -11.62 -1.71
C VAL A 52 2.39 -11.62 -0.93
N LEU A 53 2.28 -10.71 0.03
CA LEU A 53 1.11 -10.56 0.89
C LEU A 53 0.18 -9.46 0.34
N HIS A 54 -1.12 -9.72 0.36
CA HIS A 54 -2.15 -8.80 -0.14
C HIS A 54 -2.98 -8.20 1.00
N ASN A 55 -3.78 -9.02 1.68
CA ASN A 55 -4.60 -8.60 2.82
C ASN A 55 -3.94 -8.90 4.17
N ILE A 56 -3.17 -9.97 4.24
CA ILE A 56 -2.56 -10.44 5.49
C ILE A 56 -1.43 -9.49 5.90
N PRO A 57 -1.38 -9.07 7.18
CA PRO A 57 -0.27 -8.27 7.68
C PRO A 57 1.08 -8.98 7.57
N SER A 58 2.15 -8.21 7.35
CA SER A 58 3.51 -8.74 7.15
C SER A 58 4.11 -9.37 8.43
N GLY A 59 3.48 -9.16 9.59
CA GLY A 59 3.85 -9.80 10.85
C GLY A 59 3.69 -11.32 10.89
N VAL A 60 3.01 -11.90 9.90
CA VAL A 60 2.73 -13.35 9.81
C VAL A 60 3.97 -14.24 9.79
N LEU A 61 5.11 -13.71 9.34
CA LEU A 61 6.38 -14.44 9.30
C LEU A 61 7.10 -14.48 10.67
N THR A 62 6.61 -13.73 11.67
CA THR A 62 7.19 -13.70 13.02
C THR A 62 6.39 -14.61 13.95
N PRO A 63 7.00 -15.66 14.53
CA PRO A 63 6.31 -16.55 15.45
C PRO A 63 5.66 -15.82 16.62
N GLY A 64 4.39 -16.14 16.90
CA GLY A 64 3.64 -15.57 18.02
C GLY A 64 3.09 -14.17 17.82
N CYS A 65 3.44 -13.49 16.74
CA CYS A 65 2.86 -12.19 16.38
C CYS A 65 1.40 -12.36 15.95
N VAL A 66 0.49 -11.59 16.54
CA VAL A 66 -0.92 -11.55 16.13
C VAL A 66 -1.07 -10.62 14.93
N ASN A 67 -1.83 -11.06 13.94
CA ASN A 67 -2.06 -10.34 12.70
C ASN A 67 -3.53 -9.98 12.57
N VAL A 68 -3.85 -8.69 12.47
CA VAL A 68 -5.23 -8.20 12.43
C VAL A 68 -5.53 -7.55 11.08
N ILE A 69 -6.51 -8.06 10.37
CA ILE A 69 -7.11 -7.36 9.23
C ILE A 69 -8.17 -6.42 9.79
N GLY A 70 -7.88 -5.12 9.81
CA GLY A 70 -8.71 -4.09 10.41
C GLY A 70 -9.95 -3.73 9.59
N ASN A 71 -10.86 -2.97 10.19
CA ASN A 71 -12.14 -2.61 9.58
C ASN A 71 -12.05 -1.67 8.36
N GLY A 72 -10.92 -1.00 8.18
CA GLY A 72 -10.68 -0.17 6.99
C GLY A 72 -10.24 -0.98 5.76
N VAL A 73 -9.84 -2.23 5.94
CA VAL A 73 -9.48 -3.14 4.84
C VAL A 73 -10.74 -3.68 4.17
N ILE A 74 -10.66 -3.89 2.85
CA ILE A 74 -11.70 -4.57 2.08
C ILE A 74 -11.18 -5.94 1.63
N ILE A 75 -12.02 -6.95 1.72
CA ILE A 75 -11.62 -8.36 1.67
C ILE A 75 -12.37 -9.09 0.56
N ASP A 76 -11.61 -9.70 -0.35
CA ASP A 76 -12.15 -10.70 -1.27
C ASP A 76 -11.88 -12.09 -0.64
N PRO A 77 -12.93 -12.83 -0.25
CA PRO A 77 -12.80 -14.13 0.42
C PRO A 77 -12.05 -15.19 -0.38
N TYR A 78 -12.23 -15.20 -1.70
CA TYR A 78 -11.50 -16.12 -2.59
C TYR A 78 -9.99 -15.82 -2.57
N ILE A 79 -9.62 -14.55 -2.71
CA ILE A 79 -8.21 -14.13 -2.71
C ILE A 79 -7.59 -14.37 -1.34
N LEU A 80 -8.28 -14.00 -0.25
CA LEU A 80 -7.76 -14.20 1.12
C LEU A 80 -7.59 -15.69 1.45
N LYS A 81 -8.53 -16.55 1.04
CA LYS A 81 -8.36 -18.02 1.16
C LYS A 81 -7.08 -18.48 0.48
N GLY A 82 -6.86 -18.08 -0.78
CA GLY A 82 -5.66 -18.43 -1.53
C GLY A 82 -4.36 -17.98 -0.86
N GLU A 83 -4.36 -16.77 -0.29
CA GLU A 83 -3.22 -16.19 0.44
C GLU A 83 -2.92 -17.01 1.71
N ILE A 84 -3.94 -17.34 2.50
CA ILE A 84 -3.81 -18.18 3.71
C ILE A 84 -3.30 -19.57 3.37
N GLU A 85 -3.86 -20.23 2.35
CA GLU A 85 -3.43 -21.55 1.91
C GLU A 85 -1.99 -21.55 1.39
N GLY A 86 -1.57 -20.49 0.70
CA GLY A 86 -0.19 -20.31 0.25
C GLY A 86 0.79 -20.25 1.43
N LEU A 87 0.48 -19.46 2.45
CA LEU A 87 1.29 -19.36 3.67
C LEU A 87 1.29 -20.68 4.46
N ARG A 88 0.16 -21.36 4.57
CA ARG A 88 0.05 -22.67 5.24
C ARG A 88 0.93 -23.73 4.54
N LYS A 89 0.93 -23.77 3.21
CA LYS A 89 1.81 -24.65 2.44
C LYS A 89 3.30 -24.33 2.66
N ALA A 90 3.62 -23.08 2.97
CA ALA A 90 4.97 -22.66 3.31
C ALA A 90 5.35 -22.92 4.78
N GLY A 91 4.44 -23.47 5.59
CA GLY A 91 4.69 -23.86 6.98
C GLY A 91 4.18 -22.85 8.03
N PHE A 92 3.46 -21.80 7.63
CA PHE A 92 2.91 -20.80 8.57
C PHE A 92 1.46 -21.16 8.93
N ASP A 93 1.22 -21.51 10.19
CA ASP A 93 -0.14 -21.75 10.71
C ASP A 93 -0.74 -20.44 11.25
N LEU A 94 -1.77 -19.97 10.57
CA LEU A 94 -2.47 -18.71 10.90
C LEU A 94 -3.72 -18.92 11.76
N SER A 95 -4.08 -20.16 12.09
CA SER A 95 -5.35 -20.49 12.75
C SER A 95 -5.55 -19.78 14.09
N LYS A 96 -4.45 -19.46 14.80
CA LYS A 96 -4.48 -18.80 16.11
C LYS A 96 -4.00 -17.34 16.09
N THR A 97 -3.35 -16.92 15.01
CA THR A 97 -2.68 -15.61 14.94
C THR A 97 -3.31 -14.63 13.96
N LEU A 98 -4.16 -15.10 13.04
CA LEU A 98 -4.90 -14.23 12.12
C LEU A 98 -6.28 -13.95 12.69
N MET A 99 -6.59 -12.65 12.80
CA MET A 99 -7.89 -12.13 13.23
C MET A 99 -8.46 -11.17 12.19
N ILE A 100 -9.76 -11.21 11.98
CA ILE A 100 -10.44 -10.40 10.96
C ILE A 100 -11.50 -9.54 11.64
N ALA A 101 -11.46 -8.23 11.42
CA ALA A 101 -12.43 -7.32 12.02
C ALA A 101 -13.85 -7.52 11.43
N ASN A 102 -14.85 -7.69 12.26
CA ASN A 102 -16.27 -7.80 11.90
C ASN A 102 -16.74 -6.67 10.98
N ARG A 103 -16.19 -5.46 11.14
CA ARG A 103 -16.57 -4.26 10.37
C ARG A 103 -15.85 -4.11 9.03
N ALA A 104 -14.88 -4.98 8.71
CA ALA A 104 -14.25 -4.99 7.38
C ALA A 104 -15.27 -5.33 6.30
N HIS A 105 -15.16 -4.68 5.12
CA HIS A 105 -16.13 -4.88 4.04
C HIS A 105 -15.69 -5.98 3.09
N LEU A 106 -16.69 -6.70 2.57
CA LEU A 106 -16.50 -7.73 1.55
C LEU A 106 -16.46 -7.12 0.16
N ILE A 107 -15.48 -7.51 -0.63
CA ILE A 107 -15.49 -7.31 -2.07
C ILE A 107 -16.32 -8.45 -2.67
N LEU A 108 -17.47 -8.13 -3.23
CA LEU A 108 -18.31 -9.10 -3.94
C LEU A 108 -17.77 -9.34 -5.36
N PRO A 109 -18.03 -10.50 -5.99
CA PRO A 109 -17.74 -10.71 -7.40
C PRO A 109 -18.31 -9.62 -8.30
N SER A 110 -19.49 -9.09 -7.97
CA SER A 110 -20.13 -7.99 -8.69
C SER A 110 -19.41 -6.65 -8.55
N HIS A 111 -18.66 -6.38 -7.47
CA HIS A 111 -17.78 -5.22 -7.38
C HIS A 111 -16.64 -5.30 -8.41
N ARG A 112 -16.05 -6.49 -8.61
CA ARG A 112 -15.00 -6.69 -9.61
C ARG A 112 -15.53 -6.54 -11.02
N ALA A 113 -16.74 -7.08 -11.30
CA ALA A 113 -17.41 -6.90 -12.56
C ALA A 113 -17.73 -5.42 -12.86
N LEU A 114 -18.20 -4.69 -11.85
CA LEU A 114 -18.46 -3.25 -11.95
C LEU A 114 -17.18 -2.43 -12.15
N ASP A 115 -16.07 -2.81 -11.50
CA ASP A 115 -14.75 -2.19 -11.71
C ASP A 115 -14.30 -2.34 -13.18
N ALA A 116 -14.44 -3.56 -13.75
CA ALA A 116 -14.11 -3.83 -15.13
C ALA A 116 -15.01 -3.04 -16.11
N ALA A 117 -16.32 -2.96 -15.83
CA ALA A 117 -17.27 -2.22 -16.64
C ALA A 117 -16.97 -0.70 -16.63
N ASN A 118 -16.72 -0.13 -15.46
CA ASN A 118 -16.35 1.28 -15.29
C ASN A 118 -15.05 1.60 -16.03
N GLU A 119 -14.01 0.78 -15.86
CA GLU A 119 -12.72 0.98 -16.52
C GLU A 119 -12.85 0.89 -18.06
N LYS A 120 -13.67 -0.03 -18.57
CA LYS A 120 -13.96 -0.13 -20.01
C LYS A 120 -14.70 1.11 -20.51
N ALA A 121 -15.67 1.61 -19.76
CA ALA A 121 -16.48 2.78 -20.12
C ALA A 121 -15.66 4.08 -20.19
N LEU A 122 -14.59 4.22 -19.39
CA LEU A 122 -13.68 5.36 -19.41
C LEU A 122 -12.83 5.46 -20.68
N GLY A 123 -12.71 4.39 -21.47
CA GLY A 123 -11.99 4.38 -22.75
C GLY A 123 -10.55 4.88 -22.63
N LYS A 124 -10.25 6.04 -23.25
CA LYS A 124 -8.90 6.66 -23.19
C LYS A 124 -8.57 7.29 -21.83
N MET A 125 -9.58 7.55 -20.99
CA MET A 125 -9.42 8.15 -19.67
C MET A 125 -9.28 7.09 -18.55
N LYS A 126 -8.91 5.86 -18.91
CA LYS A 126 -8.70 4.78 -17.95
C LYS A 126 -7.75 5.21 -16.84
N VAL A 127 -8.13 4.91 -15.61
CA VAL A 127 -7.29 5.11 -14.42
C VAL A 127 -6.20 4.04 -14.32
N GLY A 128 -6.43 2.88 -14.93
CA GLY A 128 -5.54 1.73 -14.86
C GLY A 128 -5.73 0.94 -13.58
N THR A 129 -6.99 0.65 -13.22
CA THR A 129 -7.32 -0.09 -11.99
C THR A 129 -6.75 -1.51 -12.02
N THR A 130 -6.67 -2.12 -10.84
CA THR A 130 -6.22 -3.53 -10.70
C THR A 130 -7.31 -4.54 -11.00
N LEU A 131 -8.52 -4.12 -11.33
CA LEU A 131 -9.72 -4.94 -11.54
C LEU A 131 -10.04 -5.86 -10.35
N LYS A 132 -9.69 -5.41 -9.13
CA LYS A 132 -9.95 -6.12 -7.87
C LYS A 132 -11.18 -5.59 -7.13
N GLY A 133 -11.97 -4.69 -7.74
CA GLY A 133 -13.19 -4.16 -7.17
C GLY A 133 -13.00 -3.15 -6.03
N ILE A 134 -11.82 -2.55 -5.94
CA ILE A 134 -11.44 -1.66 -4.82
C ILE A 134 -12.33 -0.43 -4.78
N GLY A 135 -12.39 0.33 -5.89
CA GLY A 135 -13.19 1.54 -5.99
C GLY A 135 -14.68 1.31 -5.69
N PRO A 136 -15.35 0.39 -6.39
CA PRO A 136 -16.76 0.08 -6.13
C PRO A 136 -17.05 -0.33 -4.68
N THR A 137 -16.17 -1.13 -4.04
CA THR A 137 -16.38 -1.55 -2.65
C THR A 137 -16.29 -0.37 -1.67
N TYR A 138 -15.30 0.54 -1.83
CA TYR A 138 -15.23 1.74 -0.99
C TYR A 138 -16.39 2.71 -1.28
N THR A 139 -16.87 2.79 -2.51
CA THR A 139 -18.07 3.55 -2.87
C THR A 139 -19.28 3.04 -2.09
N ASP A 140 -19.51 1.73 -2.07
CA ASP A 140 -20.64 1.15 -1.34
C ASP A 140 -20.47 1.22 0.17
N LYS A 141 -19.25 1.13 0.69
CA LYS A 141 -18.98 1.41 2.10
C LYS A 141 -19.45 2.81 2.48
N THR A 142 -19.07 3.83 1.69
CA THR A 142 -19.44 5.22 1.94
C THR A 142 -20.92 5.46 1.70
N ALA A 143 -21.53 4.82 0.70
CA ALA A 143 -22.96 4.82 0.43
C ALA A 143 -23.79 4.03 1.44
N ARG A 144 -23.15 3.35 2.39
CA ARG A 144 -23.80 2.53 3.45
C ARG A 144 -24.60 1.35 2.91
N LYS A 145 -24.13 0.75 1.82
CA LYS A 145 -24.74 -0.41 1.14
C LYS A 145 -23.87 -1.66 1.26
N GLY A 146 -22.60 -1.50 1.64
CA GLY A 146 -21.62 -2.57 1.64
C GLY A 146 -21.95 -3.69 2.63
N VAL A 147 -21.56 -4.91 2.29
CA VAL A 147 -21.66 -6.11 3.15
C VAL A 147 -20.36 -6.25 3.93
N ARG A 148 -20.45 -6.62 5.20
CA ARG A 148 -19.29 -6.73 6.11
C ARG A 148 -18.97 -8.18 6.47
N ILE A 149 -17.78 -8.41 6.96
CA ILE A 149 -17.34 -9.74 7.45
C ILE A 149 -18.29 -10.28 8.52
N GLY A 150 -18.71 -9.47 9.49
CA GLY A 150 -19.65 -9.89 10.53
C GLY A 150 -21.03 -10.28 10.01
N ASP A 151 -21.45 -9.78 8.86
CA ASP A 151 -22.73 -10.17 8.24
C ASP A 151 -22.77 -11.64 7.84
N ILE A 152 -21.61 -12.30 7.60
CA ILE A 152 -21.51 -13.71 7.22
C ILE A 152 -22.25 -14.64 8.22
N HIS A 153 -22.32 -14.25 9.48
CA HIS A 153 -23.01 -15.00 10.55
C HIS A 153 -24.46 -14.58 10.77
N MET A 154 -24.94 -13.57 10.04
CA MET A 154 -26.30 -13.07 10.19
C MET A 154 -27.28 -13.81 9.26
N ALA A 155 -28.51 -13.98 9.71
CA ALA A 155 -29.54 -14.70 8.95
C ALA A 155 -29.88 -14.03 7.61
N ASP A 156 -29.71 -12.71 7.50
CA ASP A 156 -30.01 -11.90 6.33
C ASP A 156 -28.79 -11.70 5.38
N PHE A 157 -27.70 -12.42 5.60
CA PHE A 157 -26.47 -12.29 4.79
C PHE A 157 -26.73 -12.45 3.30
N LEU A 158 -27.40 -13.54 2.91
CA LEU A 158 -27.69 -13.82 1.49
C LEU A 158 -28.63 -12.77 0.87
N GLU A 159 -29.59 -12.27 1.62
CA GLU A 159 -30.47 -11.20 1.16
C GLU A 159 -29.67 -9.90 0.87
N LYS A 160 -28.79 -9.51 1.79
CA LYS A 160 -27.90 -8.35 1.62
C LYS A 160 -26.99 -8.53 0.40
N TYR A 161 -26.41 -9.71 0.25
CA TYR A 161 -25.55 -10.07 -0.88
C TYR A 161 -26.31 -9.90 -2.22
N GLU A 162 -27.46 -10.58 -2.37
CA GLU A 162 -28.25 -10.56 -3.62
C GLU A 162 -28.76 -9.16 -3.95
N LYS A 163 -29.23 -8.40 -2.97
CA LYS A 163 -29.69 -7.03 -3.17
C LYS A 163 -28.56 -6.13 -3.71
N LEU A 164 -27.36 -6.23 -3.16
CA LEU A 164 -26.21 -5.44 -3.62
C LEU A 164 -25.76 -5.89 -5.00
N LYS A 165 -25.65 -7.20 -5.24
CA LYS A 165 -25.34 -7.78 -6.55
C LYS A 165 -26.31 -7.30 -7.64
N GLN A 166 -27.62 -7.33 -7.38
CA GLN A 166 -28.64 -6.85 -8.33
C GLN A 166 -28.42 -5.36 -8.67
N SER A 167 -28.10 -4.52 -7.69
CA SER A 167 -27.79 -3.12 -7.91
C SER A 167 -26.56 -2.95 -8.83
N HIS A 168 -25.52 -3.76 -8.65
CA HIS A 168 -24.33 -3.72 -9.51
C HIS A 168 -24.64 -4.21 -10.93
N MET A 169 -25.40 -5.30 -11.05
CA MET A 169 -25.77 -5.83 -12.38
C MET A 169 -26.59 -4.82 -13.20
N GLN A 170 -27.46 -4.04 -12.55
CA GLN A 170 -28.17 -2.95 -13.20
C GLN A 170 -27.23 -1.84 -13.67
N GLN A 171 -26.23 -1.48 -12.86
CA GLN A 171 -25.23 -0.48 -13.24
C GLN A 171 -24.37 -0.97 -14.42
N ILE A 172 -23.93 -2.22 -14.37
CA ILE A 172 -23.16 -2.87 -15.46
C ILE A 172 -23.95 -2.88 -16.76
N ALA A 173 -25.24 -3.22 -16.69
CA ALA A 173 -26.13 -3.19 -17.86
C ALA A 173 -26.28 -1.77 -18.44
N ASN A 174 -26.40 -0.74 -17.60
CA ASN A 174 -26.46 0.66 -18.03
C ASN A 174 -25.18 1.13 -18.73
N LEU A 175 -24.03 0.52 -18.41
CA LEU A 175 -22.75 0.76 -19.10
C LEU A 175 -22.59 -0.03 -20.40
N ASN A 176 -23.58 -0.83 -20.79
CA ASN A 176 -23.55 -1.72 -21.97
C ASN A 176 -22.31 -2.66 -21.95
N PHE A 177 -21.92 -3.12 -20.78
CA PHE A 177 -20.78 -4.03 -20.63
C PHE A 177 -21.22 -5.47 -20.93
N ASP A 178 -20.50 -6.14 -21.82
CA ASP A 178 -20.75 -7.57 -22.10
C ASP A 178 -20.09 -8.45 -21.03
N MET A 179 -20.90 -9.10 -20.22
CA MET A 179 -20.44 -10.00 -19.16
C MET A 179 -19.70 -11.24 -19.69
N ASN A 180 -19.86 -11.60 -20.97
CA ASN A 180 -19.11 -12.71 -21.58
C ASN A 180 -17.63 -12.35 -21.81
N GLU A 181 -17.29 -11.06 -21.87
CA GLU A 181 -15.90 -10.61 -21.97
C GLU A 181 -15.20 -10.55 -20.59
N LEU A 182 -15.97 -10.71 -19.50
CA LEU A 182 -15.43 -10.63 -18.15
C LEU A 182 -14.63 -11.89 -17.80
N SER A 183 -13.38 -11.68 -17.38
CA SER A 183 -12.55 -12.73 -16.78
C SER A 183 -12.06 -12.28 -15.40
N LEU A 184 -12.44 -13.01 -14.38
CA LEU A 184 -12.02 -12.77 -13.00
C LEU A 184 -10.98 -13.82 -12.61
N ASP A 185 -9.70 -13.45 -12.65
CA ASP A 185 -8.57 -14.35 -12.40
C ASP A 185 -8.64 -15.65 -13.25
N GLY A 186 -9.07 -15.52 -14.53
CA GLY A 186 -9.21 -16.64 -15.48
C GLY A 186 -10.54 -17.38 -15.41
N MET A 187 -11.45 -16.98 -14.54
CA MET A 187 -12.77 -17.63 -14.35
C MET A 187 -13.90 -16.79 -14.94
N THR A 188 -15.01 -17.45 -15.29
CA THR A 188 -16.29 -16.80 -15.56
C THR A 188 -16.82 -16.13 -14.28
N PHE A 189 -17.79 -15.22 -14.41
CA PHE A 189 -18.43 -14.61 -13.23
C PHE A 189 -19.07 -15.68 -12.32
N SER A 190 -19.78 -16.67 -12.90
CA SER A 190 -20.43 -17.73 -12.13
C SER A 190 -19.44 -18.62 -11.38
N ASP A 191 -18.34 -19.01 -12.02
CA ASP A 191 -17.33 -19.86 -11.38
C ASP A 191 -16.60 -19.10 -10.27
N TYR A 192 -16.32 -17.80 -10.49
CA TYR A 192 -15.72 -16.94 -9.47
C TYR A 192 -16.65 -16.74 -8.27
N GLU A 193 -17.96 -16.53 -8.53
CA GLU A 193 -18.95 -16.40 -7.46
C GLU A 193 -19.03 -17.66 -6.59
N LYS A 194 -19.01 -18.84 -7.22
CA LYS A 194 -18.95 -20.13 -6.50
C LYS A 194 -17.69 -20.22 -5.63
N ALA A 195 -16.52 -19.93 -6.21
CA ALA A 195 -15.26 -19.96 -5.48
C ALA A 195 -15.22 -18.90 -4.34
N TRP A 196 -15.87 -17.76 -4.53
CA TRP A 196 -16.03 -16.71 -3.53
C TRP A 196 -16.84 -17.21 -2.33
N PHE A 197 -17.98 -17.91 -2.56
CA PHE A 197 -18.74 -18.54 -1.46
C PHE A 197 -17.97 -19.65 -0.76
N GLU A 198 -17.19 -20.43 -1.49
CA GLU A 198 -16.25 -21.39 -0.85
C GLU A 198 -15.22 -20.66 0.03
N GLY A 199 -14.77 -19.47 -0.38
CA GLY A 199 -13.95 -18.58 0.41
C GLY A 199 -14.64 -18.12 1.69
N ILE A 200 -15.92 -17.73 1.62
CA ILE A 200 -16.75 -17.38 2.79
C ILE A 200 -16.77 -18.54 3.81
N GLU A 201 -17.10 -19.75 3.35
CA GLU A 201 -17.15 -20.92 4.23
C GLU A 201 -15.77 -21.23 4.85
N TYR A 202 -14.71 -21.07 4.07
CA TYR A 202 -13.34 -21.25 4.56
C TYR A 202 -12.98 -20.22 5.65
N LEU A 203 -13.38 -18.98 5.51
CA LEU A 203 -13.05 -17.92 6.48
C LEU A 203 -13.78 -18.10 7.82
N LYS A 204 -14.89 -18.80 7.89
CA LYS A 204 -15.63 -19.07 9.14
C LYS A 204 -14.81 -19.82 10.20
N GLN A 205 -13.71 -20.47 9.82
CA GLN A 205 -12.81 -21.12 10.77
C GLN A 205 -11.84 -20.15 11.49
N TYR A 206 -11.77 -18.88 11.03
CA TYR A 206 -10.92 -17.85 11.63
C TYR A 206 -11.69 -17.00 12.63
N GLN A 207 -10.96 -16.30 13.49
CA GLN A 207 -11.58 -15.44 14.51
C GLN A 207 -12.04 -14.13 13.89
N PHE A 208 -13.36 -13.87 13.93
CA PHE A 208 -13.93 -12.57 13.65
C PHE A 208 -14.05 -11.80 14.95
N ILE A 209 -13.50 -10.57 14.98
CA ILE A 209 -13.37 -9.77 16.19
C ILE A 209 -13.97 -8.38 16.03
N ASP A 210 -14.37 -7.76 17.12
CA ASP A 210 -14.59 -6.33 17.18
C ASP A 210 -13.24 -5.62 17.35
N GLY A 211 -12.61 -5.36 16.19
CA GLY A 211 -11.21 -4.96 16.09
C GLY A 211 -10.86 -3.72 16.90
N GLU A 212 -11.78 -2.74 16.96
CA GLU A 212 -11.62 -1.52 17.74
C GLU A 212 -11.48 -1.80 19.24
N TYR A 213 -12.27 -2.72 19.79
CA TYR A 213 -12.12 -3.13 21.20
C TYR A 213 -10.83 -3.93 21.39
N TYR A 214 -10.60 -4.93 20.56
CA TYR A 214 -9.44 -5.80 20.69
C TYR A 214 -8.12 -5.03 20.71
N ILE A 215 -7.93 -4.08 19.76
CA ILE A 215 -6.69 -3.31 19.66
C ILE A 215 -6.54 -2.33 20.81
N ASN A 216 -7.62 -1.61 21.20
CA ASN A 216 -7.58 -0.67 22.31
C ASN A 216 -7.28 -1.37 23.64
N GLU A 217 -7.92 -2.51 23.92
CA GLU A 217 -7.64 -3.32 25.12
C GLU A 217 -6.21 -3.89 25.13
N ALA A 218 -5.69 -4.30 23.96
CA ALA A 218 -4.31 -4.76 23.85
C ALA A 218 -3.33 -3.62 24.21
N LEU A 219 -3.57 -2.42 23.70
CA LEU A 219 -2.78 -1.24 24.07
C LEU A 219 -2.88 -0.93 25.57
N ASP A 220 -4.08 -1.03 26.18
CA ASP A 220 -4.25 -0.79 27.62
C ASP A 220 -3.53 -1.83 28.47
N LYS A 221 -3.40 -3.05 27.98
CA LYS A 221 -2.60 -4.14 28.59
C LYS A 221 -1.10 -4.02 28.31
N GLY A 222 -0.63 -2.93 27.68
CA GLY A 222 0.79 -2.69 27.41
C GLY A 222 1.35 -3.40 26.18
N LYS A 223 0.51 -3.99 25.34
CA LYS A 223 0.92 -4.63 24.10
C LYS A 223 1.43 -3.59 23.10
N LYS A 224 2.48 -3.95 22.37
CA LYS A 224 3.05 -3.13 21.30
C LYS A 224 2.33 -3.45 19.99
N VAL A 225 1.75 -2.43 19.35
CA VAL A 225 0.93 -2.58 18.14
C VAL A 225 1.54 -1.74 17.02
N LEU A 226 1.72 -2.35 15.84
CA LEU A 226 2.14 -1.69 14.60
C LEU A 226 0.98 -1.68 13.60
N ALA A 227 0.62 -0.51 13.10
CA ALA A 227 -0.32 -0.37 11.99
C ALA A 227 0.44 -0.29 10.66
N GLU A 228 0.25 -1.27 9.81
CA GLU A 228 0.86 -1.40 8.49
C GLU A 228 -0.06 -0.83 7.42
N GLY A 229 0.41 0.22 6.70
CA GLY A 229 -0.29 0.81 5.58
C GLY A 229 -0.02 0.08 4.26
N ALA A 230 -0.93 0.27 3.31
CA ALA A 230 -0.79 -0.15 1.93
C ALA A 230 -0.68 1.07 1.01
N GLN A 231 -0.19 0.90 -0.21
CA GLN A 231 0.08 1.96 -1.18
C GLN A 231 1.04 3.03 -0.62
N GLY A 232 0.93 4.28 -1.02
CA GLY A 232 1.77 5.39 -0.56
C GLY A 232 1.00 6.70 -0.54
N SER A 233 1.50 7.71 0.17
CA SER A 233 0.79 8.97 0.45
C SER A 233 0.35 9.72 -0.80
N MET A 234 1.11 9.63 -1.91
CA MET A 234 0.74 10.24 -3.17
C MET A 234 -0.42 9.52 -3.88
N LEU A 235 -0.90 8.40 -3.35
CA LEU A 235 -2.09 7.67 -3.78
C LEU A 235 -3.27 7.80 -2.80
N ASP A 236 -3.18 8.67 -1.79
CA ASP A 236 -4.28 8.95 -0.87
C ASP A 236 -5.47 9.56 -1.61
N VAL A 237 -6.71 9.14 -1.24
CA VAL A 237 -7.93 9.58 -1.93
C VAL A 237 -8.19 11.07 -1.82
N ASP A 238 -7.78 11.71 -0.72
CA ASP A 238 -8.02 13.13 -0.46
C ASP A 238 -6.80 14.00 -0.84
N PHE A 239 -5.59 13.51 -0.54
CA PHE A 239 -4.36 14.31 -0.62
C PHE A 239 -3.36 13.83 -1.67
N GLY A 240 -3.64 12.73 -2.34
CA GLY A 240 -2.79 12.19 -3.40
C GLY A 240 -2.98 12.86 -4.75
N SER A 241 -2.42 12.27 -5.78
CA SER A 241 -2.46 12.74 -7.17
C SER A 241 -3.82 12.43 -7.84
N TYR A 242 -4.91 12.95 -7.26
CA TYR A 242 -6.29 12.75 -7.74
C TYR A 242 -6.45 13.19 -9.21
N PRO A 243 -7.17 12.43 -10.10
CA PRO A 243 -7.96 11.22 -9.78
C PRO A 243 -7.15 9.91 -9.82
N PHE A 244 -5.85 9.94 -10.03
CA PHE A 244 -4.97 8.77 -10.16
C PHE A 244 -4.49 8.28 -8.78
N VAL A 245 -5.44 7.89 -7.94
CA VAL A 245 -5.27 7.51 -6.52
C VAL A 245 -5.98 6.21 -6.22
N THR A 246 -5.73 5.63 -5.03
CA THR A 246 -6.56 4.57 -4.47
C THR A 246 -7.80 5.15 -3.78
N SER A 247 -8.81 4.34 -3.55
CA SER A 247 -10.08 4.79 -2.96
C SER A 247 -10.08 4.77 -1.43
N SER A 248 -8.90 4.86 -0.80
CA SER A 248 -8.77 4.84 0.66
C SER A 248 -7.77 5.88 1.17
N ASN A 249 -7.89 6.25 2.47
CA ASN A 249 -6.92 7.10 3.13
C ASN A 249 -5.69 6.29 3.54
N VAL A 250 -4.56 6.60 2.91
CA VAL A 250 -3.27 5.91 3.09
C VAL A 250 -2.32 6.66 4.03
N ILE A 251 -2.64 7.91 4.38
CA ILE A 251 -1.90 8.70 5.37
C ILE A 251 -2.19 8.24 6.81
N ALA A 252 -1.44 8.74 7.79
CA ALA A 252 -1.56 8.32 9.20
C ALA A 252 -2.99 8.47 9.77
N ALA A 253 -3.74 9.47 9.33
CA ALA A 253 -5.14 9.68 9.74
C ALA A 253 -6.05 8.49 9.40
N GLY A 254 -5.74 7.72 8.35
CA GLY A 254 -6.47 6.51 7.97
C GLY A 254 -6.47 5.42 9.04
N VAL A 255 -5.48 5.40 9.92
CA VAL A 255 -5.41 4.45 11.05
C VAL A 255 -6.55 4.69 12.04
N CYS A 256 -6.91 5.95 12.29
CA CYS A 256 -7.96 6.31 13.24
C CYS A 256 -9.31 5.68 12.85
N SER A 257 -9.70 5.82 11.60
CA SER A 257 -10.94 5.24 11.08
C SER A 257 -10.80 3.75 10.73
N GLY A 258 -9.61 3.33 10.28
CA GLY A 258 -9.34 1.96 9.82
C GLY A 258 -9.17 0.93 10.94
N LEU A 259 -8.84 1.35 12.16
CA LEU A 259 -8.67 0.48 13.33
C LEU A 259 -9.54 0.92 14.53
N GLY A 260 -10.20 2.08 14.48
CA GLY A 260 -10.93 2.63 15.62
C GLY A 260 -10.00 3.14 16.73
N ILE A 261 -8.90 3.80 16.37
CA ILE A 261 -7.90 4.33 17.30
C ILE A 261 -8.06 5.85 17.44
N ALA A 262 -8.06 6.36 18.67
CA ALA A 262 -8.07 7.79 18.91
C ALA A 262 -6.77 8.44 18.43
N PRO A 263 -6.79 9.65 17.82
CA PRO A 263 -5.58 10.35 17.35
C PRO A 263 -4.51 10.50 18.44
N SER A 264 -4.91 10.70 19.70
CA SER A 264 -4.01 10.81 20.87
C SER A 264 -3.24 9.52 21.18
N ARG A 265 -3.66 8.38 20.63
CA ARG A 265 -2.99 7.08 20.80
C ARG A 265 -1.99 6.76 19.66
N ILE A 266 -1.76 7.67 18.73
CA ILE A 266 -0.71 7.52 17.72
C ILE A 266 0.64 7.78 18.35
N GLY A 267 1.57 6.84 18.15
CA GLY A 267 2.96 6.89 18.60
C GLY A 267 3.91 7.35 17.52
N LYS A 268 4.91 6.51 17.21
CA LYS A 268 5.82 6.76 16.11
C LYS A 268 5.13 6.57 14.76
N VAL A 269 5.54 7.39 13.81
CA VAL A 269 5.11 7.26 12.41
C VAL A 269 6.33 7.03 11.54
N PHE A 270 6.53 5.79 11.12
CA PHE A 270 7.61 5.37 10.24
C PHE A 270 7.20 5.62 8.78
N GLY A 271 7.89 6.53 8.13
CA GLY A 271 7.66 6.88 6.73
C GLY A 271 8.67 6.22 5.81
N ILE A 272 8.20 5.38 4.90
CA ILE A 272 9.06 4.63 3.98
C ILE A 272 9.09 5.31 2.62
N PHE A 273 10.28 5.51 2.09
CA PHE A 273 10.50 6.04 0.75
C PHE A 273 11.71 5.37 0.09
N LYS A 274 11.76 5.34 -1.23
CA LYS A 274 12.96 4.94 -1.99
C LYS A 274 13.90 6.11 -2.16
N ALA A 275 15.17 5.84 -2.28
CA ALA A 275 16.18 6.86 -2.61
C ALA A 275 15.93 7.58 -3.95
N TYR A 276 14.99 7.08 -4.74
CA TYR A 276 14.45 7.63 -6.00
C TYR A 276 12.94 7.45 -6.03
N CYS A 277 12.26 7.84 -7.10
CA CYS A 277 10.81 7.66 -7.21
C CYS A 277 10.44 6.61 -8.26
N THR A 278 9.34 5.89 -8.01
CA THR A 278 8.69 5.03 -9.00
C THR A 278 7.19 5.22 -8.97
N ARG A 279 6.54 5.00 -10.13
CA ARG A 279 5.10 5.01 -10.24
C ARG A 279 4.59 3.90 -11.14
N VAL A 280 3.49 3.27 -10.77
CA VAL A 280 2.72 2.34 -11.61
C VAL A 280 1.46 3.05 -12.11
N GLY A 281 1.09 2.80 -13.38
CA GLY A 281 -0.11 3.36 -13.99
C GLY A 281 0.05 4.81 -14.46
N THR A 282 -1.08 5.41 -14.76
CA THR A 282 -1.19 6.76 -15.31
C THR A 282 -1.10 7.83 -14.21
N GLY A 283 -1.11 9.09 -14.61
CA GLY A 283 -1.10 10.25 -13.71
C GLY A 283 0.26 10.94 -13.63
N PRO A 284 0.31 12.10 -12.94
CA PRO A 284 1.48 12.96 -12.90
C PRO A 284 2.66 12.30 -12.17
N PHE A 285 3.84 12.51 -12.71
CA PHE A 285 5.11 12.08 -12.13
C PHE A 285 6.17 13.13 -12.52
N PRO A 286 6.31 14.23 -11.77
CA PRO A 286 7.12 15.37 -12.17
C PRO A 286 8.59 15.04 -12.42
N THR A 287 9.17 14.11 -11.68
CA THR A 287 10.58 13.73 -11.77
C THR A 287 10.83 12.53 -12.69
N GLU A 288 9.84 12.09 -13.46
CA GLU A 288 9.97 10.95 -14.38
C GLU A 288 11.10 11.13 -15.40
N LEU A 289 11.83 10.07 -15.66
CA LEU A 289 12.93 10.02 -16.59
C LEU A 289 12.60 9.11 -17.78
N PHE A 290 12.86 9.63 -18.99
CA PHE A 290 12.61 8.94 -20.25
C PHE A 290 13.92 8.60 -21.00
N ASP A 291 15.05 8.80 -20.33
CA ASP A 291 16.40 8.61 -20.83
C ASP A 291 17.06 7.31 -20.29
N GLU A 292 18.33 7.13 -20.61
CA GLU A 292 19.14 6.01 -20.14
C GLU A 292 19.21 5.92 -18.61
N THR A 293 19.19 7.05 -17.93
CA THR A 293 19.19 7.12 -16.47
C THR A 293 17.93 6.48 -15.88
N GLY A 294 16.78 6.78 -16.46
CA GLY A 294 15.52 6.15 -16.07
C GLY A 294 15.50 4.64 -16.28
N GLU A 295 16.14 4.18 -17.38
CA GLU A 295 16.28 2.76 -17.66
C GLU A 295 17.27 2.09 -16.69
N MET A 296 18.39 2.73 -16.35
CA MET A 296 19.33 2.22 -15.34
C MET A 296 18.64 2.05 -13.98
N LEU A 297 17.87 3.05 -13.52
CA LEU A 297 17.08 2.94 -12.27
C LEU A 297 16.12 1.75 -12.31
N ARG A 298 15.47 1.52 -13.46
CA ARG A 298 14.53 0.39 -13.65
C ARG A 298 15.22 -0.95 -13.59
N GLN A 299 16.34 -1.11 -14.28
CA GLN A 299 17.08 -2.36 -14.35
C GLN A 299 17.77 -2.68 -13.02
N ASN A 300 18.54 -1.74 -12.48
CA ASN A 300 19.25 -1.92 -11.20
C ASN A 300 18.24 -2.17 -10.05
N GLY A 301 17.12 -1.44 -10.06
CA GLY A 301 16.08 -1.55 -9.05
C GLY A 301 15.12 -2.72 -9.25
N HIS A 302 15.23 -3.50 -10.36
CA HIS A 302 14.23 -4.50 -10.74
C HIS A 302 12.80 -3.95 -10.66
N GLU A 303 12.61 -2.75 -11.22
CA GLU A 303 11.34 -2.02 -11.11
C GLU A 303 10.30 -2.53 -12.11
N PHE A 304 9.77 -3.73 -11.80
CA PHE A 304 8.69 -4.39 -12.52
C PHE A 304 7.58 -4.76 -11.54
N GLY A 305 6.34 -4.72 -12.00
CA GLY A 305 5.17 -5.05 -11.17
C GLY A 305 5.22 -6.52 -10.72
N ALA A 306 5.12 -6.77 -9.41
CA ALA A 306 5.22 -8.12 -8.83
C ALA A 306 4.15 -9.08 -9.39
N THR A 307 2.97 -8.58 -9.71
CA THR A 307 1.84 -9.37 -10.22
C THR A 307 1.73 -9.34 -11.75
N THR A 308 2.01 -8.20 -12.37
CA THR A 308 1.76 -7.98 -13.81
C THR A 308 3.02 -7.99 -14.67
N GLY A 309 4.20 -7.95 -14.07
CA GLY A 309 5.48 -7.82 -14.77
C GLY A 309 5.66 -6.49 -15.54
N ARG A 310 4.70 -5.56 -15.44
CA ARG A 310 4.78 -4.27 -16.15
C ARG A 310 5.96 -3.44 -15.64
N PRO A 311 6.74 -2.80 -16.53
CA PRO A 311 7.81 -1.88 -16.13
C PRO A 311 7.20 -0.70 -15.36
N ARG A 312 7.83 -0.35 -14.23
CA ARG A 312 7.49 0.87 -13.48
C ARG A 312 8.14 2.07 -14.15
N ARG A 313 7.44 3.20 -14.09
CA ARG A 313 8.00 4.50 -14.41
C ARG A 313 9.00 4.85 -13.32
N CYS A 314 10.19 5.34 -13.67
CA CYS A 314 11.26 5.68 -12.72
C CYS A 314 11.63 7.15 -12.87
N GLY A 315 12.08 7.77 -11.79
CA GLY A 315 12.47 9.17 -11.77
C GLY A 315 13.30 9.51 -10.54
N TRP A 316 13.88 10.72 -10.54
CA TRP A 316 14.64 11.23 -9.40
C TRP A 316 13.76 11.41 -8.16
N LEU A 317 14.38 11.47 -6.99
CA LEU A 317 13.68 11.73 -5.74
C LEU A 317 12.97 13.10 -5.79
N ASP A 318 11.69 13.09 -5.42
CA ASP A 318 10.83 14.28 -5.36
C ASP A 318 10.71 14.75 -3.91
N LEU A 319 11.55 15.70 -3.51
CA LEU A 319 11.61 16.20 -2.13
C LEU A 319 10.39 17.04 -1.74
N PRO A 320 9.81 17.91 -2.60
CA PRO A 320 8.55 18.58 -2.29
C PRO A 320 7.42 17.60 -1.99
N ALA A 321 7.26 16.53 -2.80
CA ALA A 321 6.26 15.50 -2.56
C ALA A 321 6.55 14.70 -1.27
N LEU A 322 7.81 14.36 -1.02
CA LEU A 322 8.23 13.68 0.21
C LEU A 322 7.96 14.54 1.45
N LYS A 323 8.32 15.82 1.42
CA LYS A 323 8.05 16.77 2.51
C LYS A 323 6.55 16.94 2.77
N TYR A 324 5.75 16.98 1.72
CA TYR A 324 4.29 17.03 1.81
C TYR A 324 3.74 15.79 2.51
N ALA A 325 4.19 14.59 2.14
CA ALA A 325 3.79 13.35 2.78
C ALA A 325 4.20 13.27 4.26
N VAL A 326 5.43 13.75 4.59
CA VAL A 326 5.94 13.87 5.97
C VAL A 326 5.04 14.77 6.80
N MET A 327 4.67 15.93 6.26
CA MET A 327 3.78 16.90 6.92
C MET A 327 2.39 16.31 7.18
N LEU A 328 1.76 15.71 6.16
CA LEU A 328 0.41 15.15 6.27
C LEU A 328 0.30 14.04 7.31
N SER A 329 1.34 13.23 7.41
CA SER A 329 1.34 12.04 8.27
C SER A 329 2.01 12.25 9.63
N GLY A 330 2.68 13.39 9.85
CA GLY A 330 3.44 13.63 11.07
C GLY A 330 4.56 12.61 11.26
N VAL A 331 5.30 12.31 10.19
CA VAL A 331 6.37 11.30 10.20
C VAL A 331 7.43 11.65 11.22
N THR A 332 7.75 10.69 12.10
CA THR A 332 8.78 10.86 13.14
C THR A 332 10.14 10.29 12.73
N ASP A 333 10.12 9.20 11.98
CA ASP A 333 11.31 8.45 11.56
C ASP A 333 11.17 8.04 10.09
N LEU A 334 12.15 8.38 9.26
CA LEU A 334 12.20 8.02 7.85
C LEU A 334 12.98 6.71 7.64
N MET A 335 12.51 5.90 6.69
CA MET A 335 13.10 4.64 6.28
C MET A 335 13.43 4.71 4.79
N MET A 336 14.72 4.86 4.45
CA MET A 336 15.17 4.95 3.07
C MET A 336 15.44 3.56 2.49
N MET A 337 14.81 3.27 1.37
CA MET A 337 14.90 2.00 0.68
C MET A 337 15.69 2.11 -0.62
N LYS A 338 16.33 0.99 -1.02
CA LYS A 338 16.93 0.85 -2.35
C LYS A 338 18.02 1.88 -2.66
N SER A 339 18.84 2.21 -1.67
CA SER A 339 19.99 3.10 -1.89
C SER A 339 21.05 2.49 -2.82
N ASP A 340 21.18 1.15 -2.78
CA ASP A 340 22.05 0.35 -3.64
C ASP A 340 21.80 0.50 -5.15
N VAL A 341 20.58 0.85 -5.54
CA VAL A 341 20.20 1.03 -6.95
C VAL A 341 21.00 2.13 -7.65
N MET A 342 21.52 3.07 -6.86
CA MET A 342 22.29 4.20 -7.37
C MET A 342 23.80 4.11 -7.03
N ASP A 343 24.30 2.93 -6.65
CA ASP A 343 25.70 2.73 -6.26
C ASP A 343 26.70 3.11 -7.37
N ASP A 344 26.33 2.93 -8.63
CA ASP A 344 27.21 3.19 -9.79
C ASP A 344 27.04 4.60 -10.39
N PHE A 345 26.16 5.44 -9.84
CA PHE A 345 25.90 6.76 -10.40
C PHE A 345 27.00 7.76 -10.04
N GLU A 346 27.51 8.49 -11.04
CA GLU A 346 28.47 9.59 -10.82
C GLU A 346 27.80 10.81 -10.18
N THR A 347 26.56 11.07 -10.61
CA THR A 347 25.73 12.18 -10.12
C THR A 347 24.34 11.66 -9.82
N VAL A 348 23.81 12.01 -8.65
CA VAL A 348 22.43 11.80 -8.28
C VAL A 348 21.70 13.13 -8.22
N LYS A 349 20.41 13.15 -8.55
CA LYS A 349 19.62 14.37 -8.53
C LYS A 349 18.39 14.19 -7.66
N ALA A 350 17.90 15.31 -7.12
CA ALA A 350 16.62 15.36 -6.43
C ALA A 350 15.90 16.66 -6.80
N ALA A 351 14.58 16.60 -6.99
CA ALA A 351 13.77 17.80 -7.13
C ALA A 351 13.67 18.52 -5.79
N THR A 352 13.94 19.83 -5.80
CA THR A 352 13.87 20.70 -4.62
C THR A 352 12.75 21.73 -4.73
N ALA A 353 12.19 21.90 -5.93
CA ALA A 353 11.04 22.77 -6.22
C ALA A 353 10.40 22.30 -7.54
N TYR A 354 9.27 22.91 -7.85
CA TYR A 354 8.65 22.83 -9.18
C TYR A 354 8.57 24.19 -9.81
N ARG A 355 8.74 24.25 -11.14
CA ARG A 355 8.34 25.40 -11.93
C ARG A 355 6.94 25.14 -12.45
N PHE A 356 6.01 25.99 -12.00
CA PHE A 356 4.58 25.86 -12.28
C PHE A 356 4.01 27.23 -12.60
N ASN A 357 3.34 27.39 -13.75
CA ASN A 357 2.79 28.65 -14.24
C ASN A 357 3.80 29.83 -14.20
N GLY A 358 5.06 29.53 -14.56
CA GLY A 358 6.14 30.53 -14.60
C GLY A 358 6.70 30.93 -13.22
N GLN A 359 6.23 30.31 -12.14
CA GLN A 359 6.71 30.55 -10.77
C GLN A 359 7.36 29.31 -10.18
N GLU A 360 8.39 29.50 -9.38
CA GLU A 360 8.99 28.41 -8.60
C GLU A 360 8.24 28.24 -7.28
N THR A 361 7.90 26.98 -6.95
CA THR A 361 7.23 26.62 -5.70
C THR A 361 7.83 25.34 -5.09
N LYS A 362 7.94 25.33 -3.76
CA LYS A 362 8.33 24.14 -2.96
C LYS A 362 7.11 23.37 -2.45
N HIS A 363 5.92 23.82 -2.77
CA HIS A 363 4.68 23.15 -2.38
C HIS A 363 4.14 22.36 -3.57
N LEU A 364 3.54 21.21 -3.28
CA LEU A 364 2.79 20.46 -4.29
C LEU A 364 1.50 21.21 -4.61
N PRO A 365 1.35 21.80 -5.83
CA PRO A 365 0.15 22.55 -6.16
C PRO A 365 -1.08 21.66 -6.28
N PHE A 366 -2.27 22.20 -5.98
CA PHE A 366 -3.54 21.48 -6.19
C PHE A 366 -3.71 21.01 -7.64
N ALA A 367 -3.32 21.85 -8.61
CA ALA A 367 -3.39 21.55 -10.04
C ALA A 367 -2.28 20.59 -10.53
N ALA A 368 -1.41 20.12 -9.64
CA ALA A 368 -0.33 19.17 -9.97
C ALA A 368 -0.79 17.89 -10.70
N CYS A 369 -2.08 17.58 -10.60
CA CYS A 369 -2.66 16.38 -11.20
C CYS A 369 -3.21 16.60 -12.61
N THR A 370 -3.41 17.86 -13.01
CA THR A 370 -4.02 18.23 -14.29
C THR A 370 -3.10 19.05 -15.19
N GLU A 371 -2.06 19.64 -14.62
CA GLU A 371 -1.12 20.52 -15.33
C GLU A 371 0.31 19.99 -15.23
N THR A 372 1.12 20.34 -16.24
CA THR A 372 2.53 19.93 -16.29
C THR A 372 3.34 20.78 -15.31
N MET A 373 4.12 20.11 -14.47
CA MET A 373 5.11 20.71 -13.59
C MET A 373 6.51 20.31 -14.04
N GLU A 374 7.41 21.28 -14.10
CA GLU A 374 8.82 21.01 -14.35
C GLU A 374 9.57 20.92 -13.02
N PRO A 375 10.26 19.81 -12.71
CA PRO A 375 11.06 19.72 -11.51
C PRO A 375 12.30 20.62 -11.59
N VAL A 376 12.57 21.37 -10.54
CA VAL A 376 13.84 22.07 -10.35
C VAL A 376 14.78 21.10 -9.64
N LEU A 377 15.78 20.61 -10.37
CA LEU A 377 16.69 19.57 -9.88
C LEU A 377 17.95 20.17 -9.25
N THR A 378 18.31 19.63 -8.08
CA THR A 378 19.62 19.85 -7.44
C THR A 378 20.49 18.62 -7.70
N GLU A 379 21.72 18.82 -8.12
CA GLU A 379 22.70 17.77 -8.38
C GLU A 379 23.58 17.55 -7.15
N LEU A 380 23.85 16.30 -6.82
CA LEU A 380 24.76 15.87 -5.77
C LEU A 380 25.74 14.82 -6.31
N PRO A 381 26.97 14.74 -5.77
CA PRO A 381 27.89 13.68 -6.15
C PRO A 381 27.33 12.29 -5.81
N GLY A 382 27.32 11.38 -6.76
CA GLY A 382 27.03 9.98 -6.50
C GLY A 382 28.14 9.30 -5.70
N TRP A 383 27.81 8.25 -4.98
CA TRP A 383 28.78 7.60 -4.08
C TRP A 383 29.71 6.61 -4.79
N GLN A 384 29.34 6.09 -5.96
CA GLN A 384 30.16 5.20 -6.79
C GLN A 384 30.86 4.08 -5.97
N GLN A 385 30.14 3.55 -5.02
CA GLN A 385 30.65 2.56 -4.08
C GLN A 385 29.50 1.65 -3.61
N LYS A 386 29.74 0.34 -3.62
CA LYS A 386 28.79 -0.60 -3.02
C LYS A 386 28.72 -0.42 -1.52
N ILE A 387 27.50 -0.54 -0.99
CA ILE A 387 27.26 -0.43 0.45
C ILE A 387 27.49 -1.82 1.07
N GLU A 388 28.52 -1.93 1.89
CA GLU A 388 28.91 -3.17 2.58
C GLU A 388 28.98 -2.94 4.10
N GLY A 389 27.79 -2.81 4.74
CA GLY A 389 27.69 -2.67 6.20
C GLY A 389 28.01 -1.29 6.75
N ALA A 390 28.52 -0.36 5.94
CA ALA A 390 28.77 1.04 6.31
C ALA A 390 28.25 1.98 5.24
N ILE A 391 27.75 3.14 5.63
CA ILE A 391 27.25 4.15 4.68
C ILE A 391 28.45 4.95 4.12
N PRO A 392 28.65 4.98 2.79
CA PRO A 392 29.67 5.84 2.17
C PRO A 392 29.41 7.32 2.47
N GLN A 393 30.49 8.12 2.57
CA GLN A 393 30.36 9.54 2.94
C GLN A 393 29.44 10.32 2.01
N LYS A 394 29.54 10.12 0.70
CA LYS A 394 28.65 10.81 -0.28
C LYS A 394 27.17 10.40 -0.12
N LEU A 395 26.89 9.16 0.26
CA LEU A 395 25.54 8.73 0.59
C LEU A 395 25.07 9.36 1.91
N GLU A 396 25.96 9.50 2.90
CA GLU A 396 25.65 10.23 4.14
C GLU A 396 25.35 11.71 3.86
N ASP A 397 26.06 12.35 2.94
CA ASP A 397 25.79 13.71 2.48
C ASP A 397 24.42 13.82 1.79
N TYR A 398 24.06 12.83 0.95
CA TYR A 398 22.74 12.73 0.33
C TYR A 398 21.63 12.53 1.37
N ILE A 399 21.86 11.67 2.35
CA ILE A 399 20.94 11.43 3.47
C ILE A 399 20.71 12.72 4.24
N LYS A 400 21.77 13.41 4.61
CA LYS A 400 21.69 14.67 5.34
C LYS A 400 20.97 15.76 4.55
N PHE A 401 21.22 15.85 3.24
CA PHE A 401 20.50 16.77 2.37
C PHE A 401 18.99 16.50 2.37
N ILE A 402 18.56 15.23 2.35
CA ILE A 402 17.14 14.86 2.45
C ILE A 402 16.59 15.25 3.83
N GLU A 403 17.27 14.88 4.92
CA GLU A 403 16.85 15.18 6.30
C GLU A 403 16.66 16.68 6.51
N ASP A 404 17.62 17.50 6.07
CA ASP A 404 17.59 18.96 6.17
C ASP A 404 16.41 19.57 5.36
N TYR A 405 16.08 18.97 4.21
CA TYR A 405 14.99 19.45 3.37
C TYR A 405 13.61 19.09 3.95
N VAL A 406 13.42 17.84 4.38
CA VAL A 406 12.10 17.34 4.80
C VAL A 406 11.81 17.58 6.27
N GLY A 407 12.86 17.74 7.11
CA GLY A 407 12.74 18.01 8.54
C GLY A 407 12.46 16.78 9.40
N ALA A 408 12.83 15.58 8.95
CA ALA A 408 12.67 14.33 9.69
C ALA A 408 13.92 13.44 9.53
N PRO A 409 14.37 12.71 10.60
CA PRO A 409 15.58 11.91 10.56
C PRO A 409 15.37 10.58 9.80
N ILE A 410 16.36 10.17 8.99
CA ILE A 410 16.41 8.85 8.37
C ILE A 410 17.08 7.89 9.36
N LYS A 411 16.29 6.92 9.86
CA LYS A 411 16.73 5.95 10.89
C LYS A 411 17.07 4.58 10.34
N PHE A 412 16.76 4.34 9.09
CA PHE A 412 16.97 3.05 8.43
C PHE A 412 17.35 3.27 6.98
N VAL A 413 18.40 2.58 6.53
CA VAL A 413 18.88 2.60 5.15
C VAL A 413 18.97 1.18 4.65
N SER A 414 18.15 0.84 3.63
CA SER A 414 18.17 -0.46 2.97
C SER A 414 19.04 -0.41 1.71
N TYR A 415 19.96 -1.35 1.59
CA TYR A 415 20.93 -1.45 0.51
C TYR A 415 20.91 -2.81 -0.20
N GLY A 416 19.75 -3.43 -0.30
CA GLY A 416 19.55 -4.69 -1.02
C GLY A 416 18.21 -5.33 -0.70
N PRO A 417 17.86 -6.43 -1.37
CA PRO A 417 16.56 -7.10 -1.22
C PRO A 417 16.44 -7.90 0.07
N ASP A 418 17.55 -8.49 0.58
CA ASP A 418 17.53 -9.36 1.76
C ASP A 418 17.21 -8.57 3.04
N ARG A 419 16.53 -9.23 3.98
CA ARG A 419 16.13 -8.65 5.27
C ARG A 419 17.32 -8.14 6.12
N THR A 420 18.51 -8.70 5.92
CA THR A 420 19.73 -8.33 6.64
C THR A 420 20.48 -7.17 6.01
N GLN A 421 20.22 -6.84 4.74
CA GLN A 421 20.89 -5.76 4.01
C GLN A 421 20.31 -4.40 4.37
N ASN A 422 20.52 -3.98 5.60
CA ASN A 422 20.10 -2.68 6.13
C ASN A 422 21.04 -2.16 7.19
N ILE A 423 21.03 -0.86 7.41
CA ILE A 423 21.78 -0.16 8.43
C ILE A 423 20.80 0.69 9.26
N TRP A 424 20.80 0.53 10.57
CA TRP A 424 20.12 1.40 11.52
C TRP A 424 21.03 2.56 11.91
N ARG A 425 20.47 3.80 11.92
CA ARG A 425 21.19 5.05 12.25
C ARG A 425 20.68 5.65 13.57
#